data_e29df1f52b8aa772a9c5fb6cb5a50b19
#
_entry.id   e29df1f52b8aa772a9c5fb6cb5a50b19
#
_cell.length_a   1.000
_cell.length_b   1.000
_cell.length_c   1.000
_cell.angle_alpha   90.00
_cell.angle_beta   90.00
_cell.angle_gamma   90.00
#
_symmetry.space_group_name_H-M   'P 1'
#
loop_
_entity.id
_entity.type
_entity.pdbx_description
1 polymer ?
#
loop_
_entity_poly.entity_id
_entity_poly.type
_entity_poly.pdbx_seq_one_letter_code
_entity_poly.pdbx_strand_id
1 'polypeptide(L)'
;EAVGALKKLKDEGKIRAIGVSNFSMEQLKEANKDGYVDVIQSEYNLLKRQAEDELLPYAKEHSISFVPYFPLASGLLTGKYTKNSPITDGRSRNPLFQGAAFEDNLAKVEKLREIATAKEAEVAHLVLAWYLKQETIDAVIPGAKQPEQVLQNIKALNIHLTDEECAQISGIFKR
;
A
#
# COMPACT_ATOMS: atom_id res chain seq x y z
N GLU A 1 13.66 -24.76 1.03
CA GLU A 1 15.05 -24.75 1.53
C GLU A 1 15.38 -23.42 2.24
N ALA A 2 15.27 -22.24 1.60
CA ALA A 2 15.63 -20.95 2.19
C ALA A 2 14.81 -20.64 3.46
N VAL A 3 13.49 -20.79 3.43
CA VAL A 3 12.61 -20.53 4.58
C VAL A 3 12.95 -21.46 5.75
N GLY A 4 13.29 -22.75 5.47
CA GLY A 4 13.73 -23.69 6.51
C GLY A 4 15.07 -23.28 7.16
N ALA A 5 15.99 -22.66 6.40
CA ALA A 5 17.22 -22.11 6.97
C ALA A 5 16.93 -20.90 7.87
N LEU A 6 16.03 -20.01 7.45
CA LEU A 6 15.57 -18.87 8.26
C LEU A 6 14.87 -19.36 9.55
N LYS A 7 14.10 -20.45 9.48
CA LYS A 7 13.47 -21.03 10.67
C LYS A 7 14.49 -21.43 11.73
N LYS A 8 15.61 -22.03 11.33
CA LYS A 8 16.70 -22.36 12.30
C LYS A 8 17.24 -21.10 12.98
N LEU A 9 17.45 -20.01 12.21
CA LEU A 9 17.91 -18.73 12.78
C LEU A 9 16.88 -18.12 13.74
N LYS A 10 15.59 -18.30 13.46
CA LYS A 10 14.51 -17.89 14.35
C LYS A 10 14.51 -18.69 15.64
N ASP A 11 14.68 -20.02 15.57
CA ASP A 11 14.75 -20.91 16.73
C ASP A 11 15.98 -20.65 17.60
N GLU A 12 17.10 -20.26 16.99
CA GLU A 12 18.32 -19.84 17.68
C GLU A 12 18.23 -18.40 18.26
N GLY A 13 17.10 -17.69 18.06
CA GLY A 13 16.89 -16.32 18.54
C GLY A 13 17.69 -15.25 17.79
N LYS A 14 18.30 -15.59 16.65
CA LYS A 14 19.09 -14.66 15.83
C LYS A 14 18.22 -13.72 14.99
N ILE A 15 17.02 -14.14 14.62
CA ILE A 15 16.00 -13.33 13.98
C ILE A 15 14.67 -13.49 14.71
N ARG A 16 13.79 -12.49 14.64
CA ARG A 16 12.48 -12.51 15.30
C ARG A 16 11.35 -12.95 14.39
N ALA A 17 11.45 -12.66 13.09
CA ALA A 17 10.41 -12.93 12.11
C ALA A 17 11.01 -13.31 10.76
N ILE A 18 10.25 -14.02 9.94
CA ILE A 18 10.60 -14.41 8.58
C ILE A 18 9.66 -13.70 7.62
N GLY A 19 10.23 -12.90 6.72
CA GLY A 19 9.46 -12.18 5.70
C GLY A 19 9.85 -12.60 4.29
N VAL A 20 8.87 -12.55 3.39
CA VAL A 20 9.05 -12.74 1.95
C VAL A 20 8.54 -11.52 1.18
N SER A 21 9.01 -11.32 -0.06
CA SER A 21 8.61 -10.17 -0.86
C SER A 21 8.36 -10.55 -2.31
N ASN A 22 7.27 -10.03 -2.88
CA ASN A 22 6.90 -10.22 -4.29
C ASN A 22 6.70 -11.68 -4.70
N PHE A 23 6.31 -12.54 -3.77
CA PHE A 23 5.99 -13.93 -4.08
C PHE A 23 4.64 -14.03 -4.81
N SER A 24 4.55 -14.92 -5.79
CA SER A 24 3.26 -15.39 -6.30
C SER A 24 2.51 -16.16 -5.21
N MET A 25 1.21 -16.36 -5.37
CA MET A 25 0.43 -17.17 -4.42
C MET A 25 0.98 -18.59 -4.28
N GLU A 26 1.43 -19.19 -5.38
CA GLU A 26 2.06 -20.52 -5.37
C GLU A 26 3.36 -20.50 -4.55
N GLN A 27 4.22 -19.52 -4.78
CA GLN A 27 5.46 -19.35 -4.01
C GLN A 27 5.20 -19.09 -2.54
N LEU A 28 4.19 -18.28 -2.21
CA LEU A 28 3.83 -17.98 -0.83
C LEU A 28 3.30 -19.23 -0.11
N LYS A 29 2.41 -19.99 -0.74
CA LYS A 29 1.88 -21.24 -0.19
C LYS A 29 2.98 -22.27 0.05
N GLU A 30 3.91 -22.45 -0.90
CA GLU A 30 5.06 -23.33 -0.73
C GLU A 30 6.00 -22.85 0.39
N ALA A 31 6.28 -21.55 0.45
CA ALA A 31 7.12 -20.98 1.51
C ALA A 31 6.50 -21.11 2.90
N ASN A 32 5.18 -21.03 2.99
CA ASN A 32 4.41 -21.05 4.23
C ASN A 32 3.79 -22.42 4.56
N LYS A 33 4.11 -23.49 3.82
CA LYS A 33 3.51 -24.81 4.03
C LYS A 33 3.65 -25.36 5.46
N ASP A 34 4.69 -24.93 6.17
CA ASP A 34 4.96 -25.30 7.57
C ASP A 34 4.63 -24.15 8.55
N GLY A 35 3.96 -23.08 8.09
CA GLY A 35 3.55 -21.94 8.91
C GLY A 35 4.71 -21.04 9.36
N TYR A 36 5.78 -20.92 8.59
CA TYR A 36 6.97 -20.16 9.01
C TYR A 36 7.02 -18.71 8.57
N VAL A 37 6.17 -18.29 7.64
CA VAL A 37 6.16 -16.93 7.12
C VAL A 37 5.35 -16.02 8.05
N ASP A 38 6.00 -15.00 8.59
CA ASP A 38 5.37 -14.03 9.48
C ASP A 38 4.91 -12.77 8.71
N VAL A 39 5.62 -12.41 7.63
CA VAL A 39 5.38 -11.15 6.89
C VAL A 39 5.48 -11.37 5.39
N ILE A 40 4.60 -10.74 4.62
CA ILE A 40 4.77 -10.57 3.17
C ILE A 40 4.77 -9.11 2.79
N GLN A 41 5.73 -8.70 1.96
CA GLN A 41 5.79 -7.37 1.36
C GLN A 41 5.48 -7.44 -0.13
N SER A 42 4.47 -6.69 -0.58
CA SER A 42 4.06 -6.65 -1.98
C SER A 42 3.55 -5.27 -2.39
N GLU A 43 3.55 -5.00 -3.70
CA GLU A 43 2.96 -3.77 -4.21
C GLU A 43 1.45 -3.80 -4.03
N TYR A 44 0.95 -2.78 -3.33
CA TYR A 44 -0.48 -2.59 -3.15
C TYR A 44 -0.80 -1.11 -2.95
N ASN A 45 -1.73 -0.61 -3.73
CA ASN A 45 -2.25 0.75 -3.59
C ASN A 45 -3.63 0.86 -4.26
N LEU A 46 -4.30 1.98 -4.09
CA LEU A 46 -5.64 2.20 -4.62
C LEU A 46 -5.74 2.00 -6.15
N LEU A 47 -4.64 2.17 -6.90
CA LEU A 47 -4.55 1.92 -8.34
C LEU A 47 -4.11 0.49 -8.69
N LYS A 48 -3.59 -0.27 -7.73
CA LYS A 48 -3.12 -1.65 -7.90
C LYS A 48 -3.65 -2.53 -6.78
N ARG A 49 -4.82 -3.10 -6.98
CA ARG A 49 -5.61 -3.79 -5.94
C ARG A 49 -5.67 -5.31 -6.10
N GLN A 50 -4.81 -5.91 -6.95
CA GLN A 50 -4.81 -7.36 -7.21
C GLN A 50 -4.56 -8.20 -5.95
N ALA A 51 -3.85 -7.65 -4.96
CA ALA A 51 -3.62 -8.34 -3.69
C ALA A 51 -4.92 -8.69 -2.94
N GLU A 52 -6.02 -7.99 -3.20
CA GLU A 52 -7.32 -8.23 -2.57
C GLU A 52 -7.98 -9.53 -3.03
N ASP A 53 -7.62 -10.02 -4.22
CA ASP A 53 -8.27 -11.18 -4.82
C ASP A 53 -7.92 -12.49 -4.05
N GLU A 54 -6.63 -12.68 -3.68
CA GLU A 54 -6.15 -13.89 -3.02
C GLU A 54 -5.15 -13.61 -1.89
N LEU A 55 -4.24 -12.66 -2.09
CA LEU A 55 -3.09 -12.47 -1.19
C LEU A 55 -3.49 -11.96 0.18
N LEU A 56 -4.33 -10.93 0.26
CA LEU A 56 -4.82 -10.40 1.54
C LEU A 56 -5.73 -11.41 2.27
N PRO A 57 -6.68 -12.11 1.61
CA PRO A 57 -7.42 -13.20 2.26
C PRO A 57 -6.51 -14.29 2.83
N TYR A 58 -5.53 -14.76 2.05
CA TYR A 58 -4.57 -15.77 2.51
C TYR A 58 -3.73 -15.27 3.69
N ALA A 59 -3.21 -14.05 3.61
CA ALA A 59 -2.43 -13.47 4.69
C ALA A 59 -3.25 -13.37 6.00
N LYS A 60 -4.51 -12.94 5.91
CA LYS A 60 -5.44 -12.90 7.05
C LYS A 60 -5.68 -14.29 7.65
N GLU A 61 -6.00 -15.28 6.83
CA GLU A 61 -6.27 -16.66 7.24
C GLU A 61 -5.07 -17.28 7.98
N HIS A 62 -3.85 -16.95 7.54
CA HIS A 62 -2.61 -17.53 8.09
C HIS A 62 -1.90 -16.63 9.10
N SER A 63 -2.52 -15.53 9.52
CA SER A 63 -1.92 -14.54 10.45
C SER A 63 -0.57 -14.00 9.97
N ILE A 64 -0.44 -13.78 8.66
CA ILE A 64 0.74 -13.19 8.02
C ILE A 64 0.51 -11.69 7.89
N SER A 65 1.40 -10.87 8.45
CA SER A 65 1.36 -9.42 8.28
C SER A 65 1.63 -9.02 6.83
N PHE A 66 0.76 -8.17 6.29
CA PHE A 66 0.96 -7.62 4.94
C PHE A 66 1.52 -6.20 5.01
N VAL A 67 2.65 -5.97 4.34
CA VAL A 67 3.33 -4.66 4.29
C VAL A 67 3.31 -4.13 2.85
N PRO A 68 2.42 -3.18 2.50
CA PRO A 68 2.36 -2.62 1.17
C PRO A 68 3.56 -1.70 0.89
N TYR A 69 4.16 -1.82 -0.29
CA TYR A 69 5.07 -0.82 -0.81
C TYR A 69 4.43 -0.01 -1.95
N PHE A 70 4.98 1.16 -2.28
CA PHE A 70 4.39 2.17 -3.19
C PHE A 70 2.97 2.60 -2.79
N PRO A 71 2.68 2.86 -1.52
CA PRO A 71 1.33 3.17 -1.06
C PRO A 71 0.73 4.42 -1.71
N LEU A 72 1.58 5.36 -2.14
CA LEU A 72 1.17 6.59 -2.82
C LEU A 72 1.38 6.53 -4.35
N ALA A 73 1.54 5.32 -4.94
CA ALA A 73 1.69 5.09 -6.38
C ALA A 73 2.69 6.06 -7.02
N SER A 74 3.94 6.06 -6.54
CA SER A 74 5.01 6.98 -6.99
C SER A 74 4.66 8.47 -6.83
N GLY A 75 3.76 8.78 -5.91
CA GLY A 75 3.29 10.12 -5.60
C GLY A 75 2.03 10.55 -6.38
N LEU A 76 1.46 9.70 -7.23
CA LEU A 76 0.23 10.02 -7.97
C LEU A 76 -0.95 10.23 -7.00
N LEU A 77 -1.03 9.42 -5.95
CA LEU A 77 -2.06 9.49 -4.91
C LEU A 77 -1.79 10.55 -3.83
N THR A 78 -0.86 11.48 -4.03
CA THR A 78 -0.64 12.58 -3.08
C THR A 78 -1.50 13.82 -3.36
N GLY A 79 -2.12 13.89 -4.53
CA GLY A 79 -2.86 15.07 -4.98
C GLY A 79 -2.00 16.23 -5.50
N LYS A 80 -0.67 16.05 -5.63
CA LYS A 80 0.23 17.13 -6.09
C LYS A 80 0.25 17.34 -7.61
N TYR A 81 -0.19 16.34 -8.39
CA TYR A 81 -0.17 16.41 -9.85
C TYR A 81 -1.43 17.05 -10.41
N THR A 82 -1.25 17.80 -11.47
CA THR A 82 -2.30 18.36 -12.33
C THR A 82 -2.08 17.91 -13.77
N LYS A 83 -3.05 18.17 -14.65
CA LYS A 83 -2.93 17.86 -16.11
C LYS A 83 -1.68 18.50 -16.75
N ASN A 84 -1.24 19.63 -16.24
CA ASN A 84 -0.08 20.37 -16.76
C ASN A 84 1.23 20.08 -16.01
N SER A 85 1.22 19.15 -15.06
CA SER A 85 2.43 18.81 -14.31
C SER A 85 3.45 18.12 -15.19
N PRO A 86 4.69 18.63 -15.29
CA PRO A 86 5.74 17.99 -16.08
C PRO A 86 6.17 16.69 -15.38
N ILE A 87 6.13 15.57 -16.12
CA ILE A 87 6.63 14.27 -15.66
C ILE A 87 7.95 14.00 -16.39
N THR A 88 9.06 14.42 -15.78
CA THR A 88 10.39 14.47 -16.45
C THR A 88 11.36 13.39 -15.96
N ASP A 89 11.03 12.66 -14.91
CA ASP A 89 11.86 11.60 -14.35
C ASP A 89 11.39 10.18 -14.76
N GLY A 90 11.88 9.14 -14.09
CA GLY A 90 11.53 7.75 -14.38
C GLY A 90 10.03 7.43 -14.39
N ARG A 91 9.19 8.30 -13.78
CA ARG A 91 7.73 8.19 -13.82
C ARG A 91 7.15 8.40 -15.22
N SER A 92 7.86 9.11 -16.11
CA SER A 92 7.45 9.28 -17.51
C SER A 92 7.30 7.94 -18.26
N ARG A 93 7.97 6.88 -17.79
CA ARG A 93 7.88 5.52 -18.33
C ARG A 93 6.79 4.68 -17.65
N ASN A 94 6.20 5.16 -16.57
CA ASN A 94 5.14 4.45 -15.86
C ASN A 94 3.78 4.70 -16.56
N PRO A 95 3.06 3.65 -17.00
CA PRO A 95 1.77 3.80 -17.67
C PRO A 95 0.73 4.63 -16.89
N LEU A 96 0.79 4.62 -15.55
CA LEU A 96 -0.11 5.41 -14.71
C LEU A 96 0.03 6.93 -14.91
N PHE A 97 1.16 7.39 -15.47
CA PHE A 97 1.45 8.80 -15.74
C PHE A 97 1.37 9.16 -17.23
N GLN A 98 0.73 8.33 -18.06
CA GLN A 98 0.70 8.55 -19.51
C GLN A 98 -0.72 8.65 -20.05
N GLY A 99 -0.93 9.57 -20.98
CA GLY A 99 -2.14 9.70 -21.80
C GLY A 99 -3.44 9.64 -21.00
N ALA A 100 -4.43 8.92 -21.52
CA ALA A 100 -5.75 8.79 -20.92
C ALA A 100 -5.72 8.17 -19.50
N ALA A 101 -4.77 7.25 -19.22
CA ALA A 101 -4.64 6.67 -17.90
C ALA A 101 -4.25 7.71 -16.85
N PHE A 102 -3.37 8.65 -17.20
CA PHE A 102 -3.02 9.74 -16.29
C PHE A 102 -4.21 10.68 -16.02
N GLU A 103 -4.96 11.05 -17.07
CA GLU A 103 -6.16 11.89 -16.91
C GLU A 103 -7.23 11.22 -16.04
N ASP A 104 -7.49 9.91 -16.24
CA ASP A 104 -8.44 9.14 -15.42
C ASP A 104 -7.96 9.06 -13.95
N ASN A 105 -6.67 8.82 -13.74
CA ASN A 105 -6.11 8.80 -12.40
C ASN A 105 -6.21 10.17 -11.70
N LEU A 106 -5.99 11.27 -12.40
CA LEU A 106 -6.19 12.61 -11.86
C LEU A 106 -7.66 12.86 -11.46
N ALA A 107 -8.61 12.42 -12.29
CA ALA A 107 -10.03 12.53 -11.97
C ALA A 107 -10.41 11.73 -10.71
N LYS A 108 -9.81 10.54 -10.52
CA LYS A 108 -9.97 9.75 -9.29
C LYS A 108 -9.36 10.45 -8.07
N VAL A 109 -8.17 11.03 -8.23
CA VAL A 109 -7.49 11.79 -7.17
C VAL A 109 -8.30 13.04 -6.78
N GLU A 110 -8.99 13.68 -7.73
CA GLU A 110 -9.86 14.82 -7.41
C GLU A 110 -11.05 14.41 -6.52
N LYS A 111 -11.65 13.24 -6.76
CA LYS A 111 -12.67 12.69 -5.86
C LYS A 111 -12.11 12.38 -4.46
N LEU A 112 -10.85 11.92 -4.35
CA LEU A 112 -10.20 11.81 -3.04
C LEU A 112 -10.03 13.16 -2.37
N ARG A 113 -9.74 14.22 -3.14
CA ARG A 113 -9.55 15.57 -2.62
C ARG A 113 -10.84 16.10 -2.00
N GLU A 114 -12.00 15.81 -2.59
CA GLU A 114 -13.30 16.19 -2.00
C GLU A 114 -13.48 15.59 -0.61
N ILE A 115 -13.17 14.29 -0.46
CA ILE A 115 -13.25 13.61 0.85
C ILE A 115 -12.20 14.16 1.82
N ALA A 116 -10.97 14.37 1.35
CA ALA A 116 -9.88 14.89 2.17
C ALA A 116 -10.21 16.30 2.70
N THR A 117 -10.76 17.17 1.84
CA THR A 117 -11.17 18.53 2.21
C THR A 117 -12.26 18.51 3.29
N ALA A 118 -13.25 17.63 3.17
CA ALA A 118 -14.30 17.47 4.19
C ALA A 118 -13.75 17.02 5.56
N LYS A 119 -12.55 16.42 5.57
CA LYS A 119 -11.83 16.01 6.78
C LYS A 119 -10.69 16.95 7.19
N GLU A 120 -10.60 18.11 6.58
CA GLU A 120 -9.50 19.08 6.79
C GLU A 120 -8.10 18.43 6.64
N ALA A 121 -7.97 17.49 5.71
CA ALA A 121 -6.77 16.71 5.49
C ALA A 121 -6.22 16.85 4.05
N GLU A 122 -4.97 16.49 3.85
CA GLU A 122 -4.39 16.34 2.52
C GLU A 122 -4.71 14.95 1.94
N VAL A 123 -4.75 14.84 0.61
CA VAL A 123 -5.02 13.58 -0.10
C VAL A 123 -4.06 12.46 0.33
N ALA A 124 -2.76 12.78 0.49
CA ALA A 124 -1.78 11.81 0.93
C ALA A 124 -2.12 11.21 2.31
N HIS A 125 -2.56 12.07 3.25
CA HIS A 125 -2.92 11.64 4.60
C HIS A 125 -4.18 10.76 4.58
N LEU A 126 -5.20 11.14 3.78
CA LEU A 126 -6.41 10.34 3.59
C LEU A 126 -6.09 8.94 3.04
N VAL A 127 -5.22 8.88 2.01
CA VAL A 127 -4.81 7.60 1.40
C VAL A 127 -4.05 6.75 2.41
N LEU A 128 -3.13 7.31 3.19
CA LEU A 128 -2.42 6.55 4.22
C LEU A 128 -3.37 6.08 5.34
N ALA A 129 -4.32 6.92 5.76
CA ALA A 129 -5.33 6.54 6.75
C ALA A 129 -6.22 5.38 6.27
N TRP A 130 -6.53 5.33 4.95
CA TRP A 130 -7.28 4.21 4.36
C TRP A 130 -6.56 2.87 4.54
N TYR A 131 -5.21 2.81 4.43
CA TYR A 131 -4.47 1.59 4.73
C TYR A 131 -4.57 1.17 6.19
N LEU A 132 -4.48 2.14 7.10
CA LEU A 132 -4.50 1.88 8.54
C LEU A 132 -5.86 1.32 9.03
N LYS A 133 -6.89 1.42 8.21
CA LYS A 133 -8.22 0.85 8.47
C LYS A 133 -8.33 -0.62 8.01
N GLN A 134 -7.36 -1.13 7.24
CA GLN A 134 -7.38 -2.51 6.72
C GLN A 134 -6.83 -3.48 7.77
N GLU A 135 -7.62 -4.47 8.19
CA GLU A 135 -7.26 -5.40 9.26
C GLU A 135 -5.98 -6.23 9.01
N THR A 136 -5.61 -6.44 7.76
CA THR A 136 -4.44 -7.25 7.38
C THR A 136 -3.17 -6.41 7.21
N ILE A 137 -3.28 -5.09 7.32
CA ILE A 137 -2.15 -4.17 7.11
C ILE A 137 -1.67 -3.63 8.45
N ASP A 138 -0.58 -4.17 8.95
CA ASP A 138 0.01 -3.76 10.24
C ASP A 138 0.95 -2.56 10.11
N ALA A 139 1.53 -2.36 8.94
CA ALA A 139 2.47 -1.27 8.68
C ALA A 139 2.42 -0.81 7.22
N VAL A 140 2.56 0.48 7.01
CA VAL A 140 2.70 1.10 5.69
C VAL A 140 4.05 1.78 5.59
N ILE A 141 4.75 1.61 4.46
CA ILE A 141 6.09 2.16 4.23
C ILE A 141 6.08 3.25 3.15
N PRO A 142 5.53 4.44 3.43
CA PRO A 142 5.54 5.55 2.48
C PRO A 142 6.96 6.08 2.30
N GLY A 143 7.36 6.26 1.03
CA GLY A 143 8.67 6.82 0.71
C GLY A 143 8.80 8.27 1.19
N ALA A 144 9.97 8.61 1.78
CA ALA A 144 10.31 9.97 2.17
C ALA A 144 11.76 10.26 1.78
N LYS A 145 12.02 11.46 1.26
CA LYS A 145 13.37 11.95 0.89
C LYS A 145 13.89 13.00 1.88
N GLN A 146 13.01 13.55 2.70
CA GLN A 146 13.30 14.61 3.66
C GLN A 146 12.56 14.34 4.96
N PRO A 147 13.10 14.76 6.12
CA PRO A 147 12.48 14.55 7.44
C PRO A 147 11.04 15.08 7.52
N GLU A 148 10.76 16.20 6.88
CA GLU A 148 9.45 16.85 6.85
C GLU A 148 8.38 15.94 6.23
N GLN A 149 8.75 15.13 5.21
CA GLN A 149 7.83 14.18 4.58
C GLN A 149 7.44 13.04 5.56
N VAL A 150 8.36 12.62 6.43
CA VAL A 150 8.05 11.64 7.50
C VAL A 150 7.04 12.25 8.46
N LEU A 151 7.28 13.49 8.91
CA LEU A 151 6.37 14.21 9.81
C LEU A 151 4.99 14.44 9.16
N GLN A 152 4.94 14.71 7.87
CA GLN A 152 3.67 14.81 7.16
C GLN A 152 2.96 13.46 7.08
N ASN A 153 3.67 12.38 6.70
CA ASN A 153 3.05 11.06 6.59
C ASN A 153 2.42 10.59 7.93
N ILE A 154 3.03 10.90 9.07
CA ILE A 154 2.53 10.57 10.41
C ILE A 154 1.17 11.24 10.70
N LYS A 155 0.84 12.38 10.08
CA LYS A 155 -0.47 13.03 10.25
C LYS A 155 -1.65 12.13 9.85
N ALA A 156 -1.42 11.14 9.02
CA ALA A 156 -2.43 10.13 8.68
C ALA A 156 -2.99 9.39 9.91
N LEU A 157 -2.23 9.27 10.99
CA LEU A 157 -2.66 8.65 12.24
C LEU A 157 -3.78 9.43 12.94
N ASN A 158 -3.94 10.71 12.65
CA ASN A 158 -4.97 11.56 13.22
C ASN A 158 -6.27 11.56 12.40
N ILE A 159 -6.32 10.84 11.27
CA ILE A 159 -7.49 10.79 10.41
C ILE A 159 -8.28 9.52 10.72
N HIS A 160 -9.46 9.70 11.26
CA HIS A 160 -10.38 8.61 11.53
C HIS A 160 -11.37 8.47 10.37
N LEU A 161 -11.35 7.31 9.72
CA LEU A 161 -12.27 6.96 8.65
C LEU A 161 -13.36 6.03 9.17
N THR A 162 -14.61 6.31 8.80
CA THR A 162 -15.70 5.35 8.99
C THR A 162 -15.61 4.23 7.96
N ASP A 163 -16.36 3.15 8.14
CA ASP A 163 -16.41 2.04 7.19
C ASP A 163 -17.04 2.49 5.85
N GLU A 164 -18.03 3.40 5.91
CA GLU A 164 -18.67 4.01 4.74
C GLU A 164 -17.66 4.86 3.94
N GLU A 165 -16.84 5.65 4.62
CA GLU A 165 -15.81 6.46 3.97
C GLU A 165 -14.72 5.58 3.34
N CYS A 166 -14.31 4.51 4.00
CA CYS A 166 -13.40 3.53 3.42
C CYS A 166 -13.99 2.85 2.19
N ALA A 167 -15.27 2.50 2.24
CA ALA A 167 -15.99 1.92 1.10
C ALA A 167 -16.12 2.94 -0.05
N GLN A 168 -16.37 4.21 0.25
CA GLN A 168 -16.42 5.30 -0.73
C GLN A 168 -15.07 5.48 -1.42
N ILE A 169 -13.98 5.58 -0.66
CA ILE A 169 -12.60 5.68 -1.18
C ILE A 169 -12.30 4.47 -2.07
N SER A 170 -12.57 3.27 -1.59
CA SER A 170 -12.37 2.02 -2.34
C SER A 170 -13.20 1.99 -3.63
N GLY A 171 -14.43 2.54 -3.60
CA GLY A 171 -15.35 2.61 -4.72
C GLY A 171 -14.86 3.49 -5.88
N ILE A 172 -14.10 4.55 -5.60
CA ILE A 172 -13.49 5.43 -6.62
C ILE A 172 -12.54 4.62 -7.53
N PHE A 173 -11.92 3.56 -7.01
CA PHE A 173 -10.88 2.76 -7.68
C PHE A 173 -11.37 1.34 -8.02
N LYS A 174 -12.67 1.09 -8.02
CA LYS A 174 -13.20 -0.20 -8.50
C LYS A 174 -12.80 -0.43 -9.96
N ARG A 175 -12.43 -1.69 -10.24
CA ARG A 175 -12.14 -2.19 -11.59
C ARG A 175 -13.40 -2.29 -12.41
#